data_edb771f730a7bd3e6b2b530535db6a1e
#
_entry.id   edb771f730a7bd3e6b2b530535db6a1e
#
_cell.length_a   1.000
_cell.length_b   1.000
_cell.length_c   1.000
_cell.angle_alpha   90.00
_cell.angle_beta   90.00
_cell.angle_gamma   90.00
#
_symmetry.space_group_name_H-M   'P 1'
#
loop_
_entity.id
_entity.type
_entity.pdbx_description
1 polymer ?
#
loop_
_entity_poly.entity_id
_entity_poly.type
_entity_poly.pdbx_seq_one_letter_code
_entity_poly.pdbx_strand_id
1 'polypeptide(L)'
;MAKLTPKMASEIADIPYKAYENNGRFIIPGKNSFSNHFSFSENDVIDGFTGGVAGLSNVPVLRKVIPGLMRTSEAFAVVGTGKGSTFENEIVISIRGTQNANDWITNANIGVKGSPNGSPAHAGFNNCFQSISPKLKQYIMQITPKPKRIHCVGHSLGGALASLCADWVRSEMKIRTTLYTFGAPRVGLEAYARSSEKLNDGVYRCTHGADPVPKIPLWPFIHAPISTGEYRLDSGTGLSKSAHLMARNKNPGYLNTASSDSWGALKRKSNDHLFTPIRLKYEQRNQASFSEYWADRIQGALITYLKDVALLSTVTIQAGVIAGLTFYDWLSRKLESVAKASKRNEDQLKGLLGHMLVFAGHYGTIAEDLSARFIKWVFEKTIGRLVRVSKQAISLLS
;
A
#
# COMPACT_ATOMS: atom_id res chain seq x y z
N MET A 1 -19.42 -18.61 -3.32
CA MET A 1 -18.42 -18.38 -2.26
C MET A 1 -18.70 -17.05 -1.63
N ALA A 2 -18.78 -17.02 -0.31
CA ALA A 2 -19.02 -15.78 0.43
C ALA A 2 -17.81 -14.82 0.32
N LYS A 3 -18.07 -13.56 0.12
CA LYS A 3 -17.10 -12.49 0.15
C LYS A 3 -17.69 -11.32 0.96
N LEU A 4 -16.80 -10.58 1.62
CA LEU A 4 -17.24 -9.36 2.31
C LEU A 4 -17.84 -8.41 1.29
N THR A 5 -18.92 -7.72 1.64
CA THR A 5 -19.38 -6.57 0.85
C THR A 5 -18.38 -5.41 0.99
N PRO A 6 -18.36 -4.44 0.07
CA PRO A 6 -17.50 -3.27 0.21
C PRO A 6 -17.67 -2.56 1.55
N LYS A 7 -18.92 -2.41 1.99
CA LYS A 7 -19.28 -1.80 3.28
C LYS A 7 -18.71 -2.59 4.45
N MET A 8 -18.91 -3.92 4.48
CA MET A 8 -18.34 -4.79 5.52
C MET A 8 -16.82 -4.69 5.56
N ALA A 9 -16.16 -4.78 4.40
CA ALA A 9 -14.71 -4.74 4.31
C ALA A 9 -14.15 -3.39 4.81
N SER A 10 -14.77 -2.25 4.45
CA SER A 10 -14.32 -0.93 4.91
C SER A 10 -14.54 -0.75 6.42
N GLU A 11 -15.67 -1.20 6.95
CA GLU A 11 -15.95 -1.13 8.38
C GLU A 11 -15.00 -2.01 9.20
N ILE A 12 -14.64 -3.20 8.69
CA ILE A 12 -13.65 -4.08 9.30
C ILE A 12 -12.25 -3.46 9.24
N ALA A 13 -11.87 -2.78 8.15
CA ALA A 13 -10.60 -2.08 8.04
C ALA A 13 -10.42 -0.96 9.08
N ASP A 14 -11.52 -0.41 9.61
CA ASP A 14 -11.55 0.65 10.61
C ASP A 14 -11.41 0.13 12.07
N ILE A 15 -11.71 -1.17 12.30
CA ILE A 15 -11.70 -1.77 13.65
C ILE A 15 -10.36 -1.59 14.38
N PRO A 16 -9.19 -1.88 13.76
CA PRO A 16 -7.92 -1.77 14.47
C PRO A 16 -7.59 -0.34 14.93
N TYR A 17 -8.06 0.69 14.23
CA TYR A 17 -7.89 2.09 14.66
C TYR A 17 -8.67 2.35 15.95
N LYS A 18 -9.93 1.96 15.98
CA LYS A 18 -10.79 2.12 17.16
C LYS A 18 -10.33 1.33 18.37
N ALA A 19 -9.87 0.09 18.15
CA ALA A 19 -9.31 -0.74 19.21
C ALA A 19 -8.05 -0.09 19.82
N TYR A 20 -7.22 0.55 19.01
CA TYR A 20 -6.01 1.22 19.46
C TYR A 20 -6.29 2.53 20.23
N GLU A 21 -7.23 3.37 19.75
CA GLU A 21 -7.60 4.64 20.35
C GLU A 21 -8.17 4.48 21.77
N ASN A 22 -8.83 3.36 22.05
CA ASN A 22 -9.45 3.07 23.35
C ASN A 22 -8.51 2.34 24.35
N ASN A 23 -7.18 2.53 24.26
CA ASN A 23 -6.19 1.91 25.14
C ASN A 23 -6.30 0.38 25.24
N GLY A 24 -6.61 -0.27 24.12
CA GLY A 24 -6.77 -1.73 24.02
C GLY A 24 -8.13 -2.24 24.52
N ARG A 25 -9.05 -1.36 24.95
CA ARG A 25 -10.43 -1.75 25.18
C ARG A 25 -11.17 -1.83 23.87
N PHE A 26 -11.58 -3.02 23.52
CA PHE A 26 -12.23 -3.33 22.27
C PHE A 26 -13.72 -3.01 22.34
N ILE A 27 -14.09 -1.78 22.00
CA ILE A 27 -15.49 -1.40 21.84
C ILE A 27 -15.77 -1.31 20.34
N ILE A 28 -16.53 -2.26 19.80
CA ILE A 28 -17.12 -2.12 18.47
C ILE A 28 -18.36 -1.24 18.62
N PRO A 29 -18.31 0.04 18.22
CA PRO A 29 -19.45 0.92 18.42
C PRO A 29 -20.58 0.58 17.44
N GLY A 30 -21.78 0.36 17.97
CA GLY A 30 -23.02 0.36 17.21
C GLY A 30 -23.28 -0.85 16.30
N LYS A 31 -24.35 -0.77 15.53
CA LYS A 31 -24.71 -1.75 14.49
C LYS A 31 -23.83 -1.53 13.26
N ASN A 32 -22.83 -2.39 13.07
CA ASN A 32 -22.04 -2.45 11.83
C ASN A 32 -22.63 -3.52 10.89
N SER A 33 -22.37 -3.37 9.59
CA SER A 33 -22.87 -4.33 8.59
C SER A 33 -22.32 -5.75 8.77
N PHE A 34 -21.16 -5.88 9.43
CA PHE A 34 -20.52 -7.17 9.71
C PHE A 34 -20.98 -7.84 11.01
N SER A 35 -21.71 -7.15 11.91
CA SER A 35 -21.99 -7.63 13.29
C SER A 35 -22.76 -8.95 13.35
N ASN A 36 -23.58 -9.23 12.34
CA ASN A 36 -24.29 -10.51 12.22
C ASN A 36 -23.45 -11.63 11.60
N HIS A 37 -22.27 -11.29 11.07
CA HIS A 37 -21.43 -12.19 10.28
C HIS A 37 -20.09 -12.52 10.95
N PHE A 38 -19.58 -11.64 11.80
CA PHE A 38 -18.32 -11.83 12.51
C PHE A 38 -18.43 -11.36 13.97
N SER A 39 -17.72 -12.07 14.85
CA SER A 39 -17.47 -11.64 16.22
C SER A 39 -16.01 -11.35 16.43
N PHE A 40 -15.75 -10.34 17.24
CA PHE A 40 -14.43 -9.91 17.65
C PHE A 40 -14.39 -9.80 19.17
N SER A 41 -13.30 -10.17 19.80
CA SER A 41 -13.10 -10.05 21.24
C SER A 41 -11.74 -9.41 21.58
N GLU A 42 -11.56 -8.98 22.82
CA GLU A 42 -10.28 -8.41 23.28
C GLU A 42 -9.12 -9.42 23.19
N ASN A 43 -9.41 -10.71 23.24
CA ASN A 43 -8.42 -11.77 23.14
C ASN A 43 -7.95 -12.02 21.69
N ASP A 44 -8.67 -11.45 20.72
CA ASP A 44 -8.39 -11.61 19.28
C ASP A 44 -7.48 -10.51 18.72
N VAL A 45 -6.80 -9.78 19.62
CA VAL A 45 -5.86 -8.71 19.28
C VAL A 45 -4.43 -9.26 19.23
N ILE A 46 -3.74 -9.01 18.12
CA ILE A 46 -2.37 -9.43 17.89
C ILE A 46 -1.52 -8.20 17.64
N ASP A 47 -0.55 -7.93 18.52
CA ASP A 47 0.39 -6.85 18.36
C ASP A 47 1.81 -7.37 18.08
N GLY A 48 2.49 -6.71 17.14
CA GLY A 48 3.90 -6.93 16.83
C GLY A 48 4.76 -6.00 17.68
N PHE A 49 5.32 -6.52 18.77
CA PHE A 49 6.21 -5.75 19.62
C PHE A 49 7.66 -5.86 19.12
N THR A 50 8.27 -4.72 18.78
CA THR A 50 9.68 -4.64 18.47
C THR A 50 10.33 -3.54 19.30
N GLY A 51 11.15 -3.93 20.23
CA GLY A 51 12.03 -3.03 20.97
C GLY A 51 11.69 -2.80 22.44
N GLY A 52 12.63 -3.11 23.30
CA GLY A 52 12.67 -2.77 24.72
C GLY A 52 12.10 -3.85 25.64
N VAL A 53 13.02 -4.54 26.32
CA VAL A 53 12.79 -5.49 27.41
C VAL A 53 11.81 -6.62 27.09
N ALA A 54 12.29 -7.59 26.33
CA ALA A 54 11.64 -8.87 26.14
C ALA A 54 11.31 -9.49 27.52
N GLY A 55 10.03 -9.71 27.79
CA GLY A 55 9.56 -10.34 29.02
C GLY A 55 8.55 -9.54 29.85
N LEU A 56 8.47 -8.21 29.69
CA LEU A 56 7.51 -7.37 30.45
C LEU A 56 6.15 -7.18 29.76
N SER A 57 6.04 -7.52 28.49
CA SER A 57 4.82 -7.35 27.69
C SER A 57 3.67 -8.28 28.08
N ASN A 58 3.97 -9.35 28.81
CA ASN A 58 2.99 -10.35 29.25
C ASN A 58 2.40 -10.08 30.65
N VAL A 59 2.74 -8.95 31.28
CA VAL A 59 2.24 -8.61 32.62
C VAL A 59 1.12 -7.57 32.50
N PRO A 60 -0.15 -7.95 32.69
CA PRO A 60 -1.31 -7.04 32.52
C PRO A 60 -1.26 -5.79 33.40
N VAL A 61 -0.56 -5.86 34.54
CA VAL A 61 -0.43 -4.75 35.50
C VAL A 61 0.50 -3.64 34.97
N LEU A 62 1.58 -3.97 34.27
CA LEU A 62 2.49 -2.96 33.69
C LEU A 62 1.84 -2.19 32.52
N ARG A 63 0.89 -2.80 31.83
CA ARG A 63 0.06 -2.12 30.80
C ARG A 63 -0.68 -0.90 31.33
N LYS A 64 -1.07 -0.93 32.61
CA LYS A 64 -1.82 0.15 33.26
C LYS A 64 -0.95 1.26 33.85
N VAL A 65 0.32 0.98 34.15
CA VAL A 65 1.18 1.89 34.95
C VAL A 65 2.05 2.81 34.12
N ILE A 66 2.40 2.44 32.86
CA ILE A 66 3.28 3.27 32.01
C ILE A 66 2.72 3.33 30.58
N PRO A 67 1.74 4.19 30.29
CA PRO A 67 1.11 4.27 28.96
C PRO A 67 2.05 4.67 27.82
N GLY A 68 3.15 5.35 28.11
CA GLY A 68 4.13 5.82 27.13
C GLY A 68 5.18 4.78 26.70
N LEU A 69 5.43 3.75 27.52
CA LEU A 69 6.47 2.74 27.26
C LEU A 69 6.05 1.70 26.21
N MET A 70 4.78 1.67 25.83
CA MET A 70 4.17 0.64 24.99
C MET A 70 3.88 1.05 23.54
N ARG A 71 4.35 2.20 23.10
CA ARG A 71 3.99 2.76 21.77
C ARG A 71 4.91 2.37 20.62
N THR A 72 5.70 1.31 20.73
CA THR A 72 6.60 0.84 19.67
C THR A 72 6.13 -0.44 18.95
N SER A 73 4.82 -0.73 18.95
CA SER A 73 4.28 -1.82 18.15
C SER A 73 4.36 -1.45 16.66
N GLU A 74 5.08 -2.23 15.85
CA GLU A 74 5.24 -1.95 14.42
C GLU A 74 4.01 -2.34 13.59
N ALA A 75 3.24 -3.32 14.03
CA ALA A 75 2.00 -3.72 13.41
C ALA A 75 0.97 -4.15 14.47
N PHE A 76 -0.31 -4.05 14.10
CA PHE A 76 -1.42 -4.40 14.96
C PHE A 76 -2.50 -5.07 14.13
N ALA A 77 -2.94 -6.25 14.55
CA ALA A 77 -3.99 -6.99 13.89
C ALA A 77 -5.12 -7.38 14.85
N VAL A 78 -6.32 -7.39 14.33
CA VAL A 78 -7.51 -7.89 15.01
C VAL A 78 -8.10 -9.02 14.21
N VAL A 79 -8.40 -10.13 14.87
CA VAL A 79 -8.99 -11.30 14.22
C VAL A 79 -10.47 -11.40 14.60
N GLY A 80 -11.31 -11.65 13.61
CA GLY A 80 -12.75 -11.89 13.82
C GLY A 80 -13.13 -13.28 13.37
N THR A 81 -13.97 -13.94 14.15
CA THR A 81 -14.49 -15.27 13.86
C THR A 81 -15.83 -15.18 13.15
N GLY A 82 -15.98 -15.92 12.05
CA GLY A 82 -17.20 -15.95 11.27
C GLY A 82 -18.37 -16.58 12.00
N LYS A 83 -19.55 -16.03 11.79
CA LYS A 83 -20.84 -16.50 12.34
C LYS A 83 -21.85 -16.80 11.26
N GLY A 84 -22.81 -17.65 11.62
CA GLY A 84 -23.91 -18.04 10.73
C GLY A 84 -23.43 -18.84 9.52
N SER A 85 -24.37 -19.35 8.74
CA SER A 85 -24.09 -20.26 7.62
C SER A 85 -23.22 -19.63 6.50
N THR A 86 -23.25 -18.32 6.36
CA THR A 86 -22.54 -17.62 5.27
C THR A 86 -21.01 -17.62 5.48
N PHE A 87 -20.55 -17.37 6.72
CA PHE A 87 -19.12 -17.27 7.06
C PHE A 87 -18.67 -18.29 8.09
N GLU A 88 -19.44 -19.36 8.26
CA GLU A 88 -19.09 -20.46 9.15
C GLU A 88 -17.70 -21.04 8.79
N ASN A 89 -16.86 -21.22 9.82
CA ASN A 89 -15.47 -21.66 9.67
C ASN A 89 -14.60 -20.74 8.76
N GLU A 90 -14.96 -19.47 8.68
CA GLU A 90 -14.11 -18.44 8.05
C GLU A 90 -13.69 -17.43 9.12
N ILE A 91 -12.54 -16.81 8.95
CA ILE A 91 -12.06 -15.73 9.82
C ILE A 91 -11.70 -14.49 8.99
N VAL A 92 -11.70 -13.36 9.65
CA VAL A 92 -11.19 -12.12 9.07
C VAL A 92 -10.03 -11.60 9.91
N ILE A 93 -8.95 -11.18 9.25
CA ILE A 93 -7.78 -10.54 9.86
C ILE A 93 -7.74 -9.11 9.35
N SER A 94 -7.98 -8.16 10.25
CA SER A 94 -7.87 -6.73 9.96
C SER A 94 -6.57 -6.18 10.50
N ILE A 95 -5.76 -5.55 9.65
CA ILE A 95 -4.41 -5.09 10.01
C ILE A 95 -4.31 -3.57 9.89
N ARG A 96 -3.75 -2.95 10.93
CA ARG A 96 -3.32 -1.56 10.97
C ARG A 96 -1.81 -1.48 10.89
N GLY A 97 -1.29 -0.55 10.09
CA GLY A 97 0.10 -0.15 10.16
C GLY A 97 0.36 0.76 11.36
N THR A 98 1.64 0.96 11.71
CA THR A 98 2.05 1.82 12.83
C THR A 98 2.14 3.28 12.44
N GLN A 99 2.21 4.16 13.45
CA GLN A 99 2.51 5.59 13.28
C GLN A 99 3.93 5.83 12.73
N ASN A 100 4.88 4.91 12.95
CA ASN A 100 6.24 4.94 12.39
C ASN A 100 6.29 4.54 10.90
N ALA A 101 5.14 4.34 10.26
CA ALA A 101 5.03 4.17 8.81
C ALA A 101 5.78 5.26 8.01
N ASN A 102 5.95 6.42 8.61
CA ASN A 102 6.69 7.53 8.05
C ASN A 102 8.15 7.20 7.72
N ASP A 103 8.84 6.41 8.55
CA ASP A 103 10.25 6.06 8.34
C ASP A 103 10.44 5.07 7.19
N TRP A 104 9.42 4.29 6.88
CA TRP A 104 9.46 3.25 5.85
C TRP A 104 9.16 3.78 4.46
N ILE A 105 8.31 4.82 4.41
CA ILE A 105 7.96 5.51 3.17
C ILE A 105 9.08 6.48 2.76
N THR A 106 9.87 6.97 3.73
CA THR A 106 10.90 8.01 3.50
C THR A 106 12.26 7.49 3.11
N ASN A 107 12.59 6.25 3.45
CA ASN A 107 13.86 5.71 3.03
C ASN A 107 13.84 5.53 1.51
N ALA A 108 14.48 6.49 0.80
CA ALA A 108 14.80 6.38 -0.62
C ALA A 108 15.67 5.13 -0.94
N ASN A 109 16.21 4.47 0.09
CA ASN A 109 16.74 3.12 0.06
C ASN A 109 15.60 2.11 0.01
N ILE A 110 14.90 2.05 -1.13
CA ILE A 110 13.89 1.04 -1.38
C ILE A 110 14.59 -0.31 -1.54
N GLY A 111 14.92 -0.94 -0.40
CA GLY A 111 15.36 -2.32 -0.39
C GLY A 111 14.18 -3.22 -0.77
N VAL A 112 14.43 -4.19 -1.63
CA VAL A 112 13.51 -5.31 -1.89
C VAL A 112 13.99 -6.54 -1.16
N LYS A 113 13.04 -7.32 -0.65
CA LYS A 113 13.29 -8.57 0.07
C LYS A 113 12.32 -9.62 -0.44
N GLY A 114 12.71 -10.88 -0.38
CA GLY A 114 11.78 -11.97 -0.69
C GLY A 114 10.56 -11.91 0.24
N SER A 115 9.38 -11.89 -0.35
CA SER A 115 8.10 -11.89 0.36
C SER A 115 7.58 -13.30 0.61
N PRO A 116 6.51 -13.47 1.39
CA PRO A 116 5.92 -14.79 1.64
C PRO A 116 5.49 -15.56 0.38
N ASN A 117 5.24 -14.88 -0.74
CA ASN A 117 4.93 -15.53 -2.02
C ASN A 117 6.17 -15.83 -2.87
N GLY A 118 7.38 -15.65 -2.32
CA GLY A 118 8.65 -15.89 -2.99
C GLY A 118 9.13 -14.77 -3.91
N SER A 119 8.33 -13.72 -4.12
CA SER A 119 8.64 -12.63 -5.05
C SER A 119 9.14 -11.37 -4.33
N PRO A 120 9.85 -10.46 -5.02
CA PRO A 120 10.40 -9.25 -4.42
C PRO A 120 9.31 -8.26 -3.96
N ALA A 121 9.30 -7.93 -2.66
CA ALA A 121 8.43 -6.92 -2.06
C ALA A 121 9.26 -5.88 -1.28
N HIS A 122 8.63 -4.77 -0.92
CA HIS A 122 9.25 -3.70 -0.14
C HIS A 122 9.76 -4.22 1.20
N ALA A 123 11.07 -4.09 1.45
CA ALA A 123 11.72 -4.67 2.62
C ALA A 123 11.11 -4.18 3.94
N GLY A 124 10.77 -2.90 4.01
CA GLY A 124 10.13 -2.32 5.18
C GLY A 124 8.77 -2.95 5.48
N PHE A 125 7.88 -3.08 4.51
CA PHE A 125 6.57 -3.72 4.73
C PHE A 125 6.73 -5.18 5.15
N ASN A 126 7.68 -5.89 4.51
CA ASN A 126 7.95 -7.28 4.82
C ASN A 126 8.48 -7.46 6.26
N ASN A 127 9.43 -6.63 6.69
CA ASN A 127 9.94 -6.65 8.06
C ASN A 127 8.83 -6.39 9.09
N CYS A 128 7.92 -5.43 8.80
CA CYS A 128 6.78 -5.14 9.67
C CYS A 128 5.80 -6.30 9.75
N PHE A 129 5.47 -6.92 8.63
CA PHE A 129 4.62 -8.09 8.64
C PHE A 129 5.28 -9.24 9.43
N GLN A 130 6.59 -9.43 9.30
CA GLN A 130 7.33 -10.45 10.07
C GLN A 130 7.24 -10.24 11.58
N SER A 131 7.00 -9.02 12.07
CA SER A 131 6.85 -8.78 13.51
C SER A 131 5.57 -9.40 14.11
N ILE A 132 4.51 -9.56 13.30
CA ILE A 132 3.23 -10.14 13.75
C ILE A 132 3.00 -11.56 13.26
N SER A 133 3.64 -12.00 12.19
CA SER A 133 3.35 -13.29 11.54
C SER A 133 3.53 -14.50 12.47
N PRO A 134 4.51 -14.57 13.41
CA PRO A 134 4.62 -15.71 14.33
C PRO A 134 3.42 -15.84 15.28
N LYS A 135 2.97 -14.71 15.84
CA LYS A 135 1.79 -14.68 16.73
C LYS A 135 0.51 -14.99 15.96
N LEU A 136 0.37 -14.48 14.74
CA LEU A 136 -0.75 -14.81 13.85
C LEU A 136 -0.76 -16.32 13.54
N LYS A 137 0.41 -16.92 13.27
CA LYS A 137 0.51 -18.37 13.01
C LYS A 137 0.02 -19.17 14.21
N GLN A 138 0.53 -18.85 15.40
CA GLN A 138 0.13 -19.51 16.63
C GLN A 138 -1.38 -19.39 16.86
N TYR A 139 -1.95 -18.20 16.69
CA TYR A 139 -3.37 -17.95 16.86
C TYR A 139 -4.21 -18.81 15.86
N ILE A 140 -3.89 -18.75 14.58
CA ILE A 140 -4.65 -19.48 13.55
C ILE A 140 -4.58 -20.99 13.76
N MET A 141 -3.43 -21.51 14.22
CA MET A 141 -3.26 -22.94 14.47
C MET A 141 -4.09 -23.46 15.66
N GLN A 142 -4.49 -22.57 16.58
CA GLN A 142 -5.35 -22.92 17.74
C GLN A 142 -6.85 -22.96 17.39
N ILE A 143 -7.23 -22.40 16.22
CA ILE A 143 -8.65 -22.36 15.81
C ILE A 143 -9.11 -23.77 15.38
N THR A 144 -10.17 -24.23 16.01
CA THR A 144 -10.79 -25.54 15.69
C THR A 144 -12.27 -25.34 15.41
N PRO A 145 -12.80 -25.82 14.29
CA PRO A 145 -12.07 -26.46 13.17
C PRO A 145 -11.19 -25.48 12.41
N LYS A 146 -10.18 -25.99 11.69
CA LYS A 146 -9.29 -25.15 10.87
C LYS A 146 -10.09 -24.27 9.92
N PRO A 147 -9.80 -22.97 9.84
CA PRO A 147 -10.52 -22.07 8.94
C PRO A 147 -10.44 -22.52 7.48
N LYS A 148 -11.57 -22.54 6.80
CA LYS A 148 -11.62 -22.87 5.35
C LYS A 148 -11.19 -21.70 4.49
N ARG A 149 -11.29 -20.44 5.02
CA ARG A 149 -10.90 -19.21 4.35
C ARG A 149 -10.54 -18.13 5.36
N ILE A 150 -9.61 -17.26 4.97
CA ILE A 150 -9.22 -16.06 5.71
C ILE A 150 -9.44 -14.83 4.82
N HIS A 151 -10.20 -13.87 5.32
CA HIS A 151 -10.37 -12.56 4.72
C HIS A 151 -9.31 -11.61 5.31
N CYS A 152 -8.35 -11.16 4.50
CA CYS A 152 -7.33 -10.20 4.92
C CYS A 152 -7.77 -8.79 4.54
N VAL A 153 -7.83 -7.90 5.51
CA VAL A 153 -8.37 -6.56 5.35
C VAL A 153 -7.39 -5.53 5.91
N GLY A 154 -7.22 -4.39 5.23
CA GLY A 154 -6.39 -3.33 5.77
C GLY A 154 -6.52 -2.00 5.04
N HIS A 155 -6.23 -0.93 5.77
CA HIS A 155 -6.19 0.44 5.26
C HIS A 155 -4.77 1.00 5.38
N SER A 156 -4.37 1.87 4.46
CA SER A 156 -3.06 2.52 4.49
C SER A 156 -1.93 1.48 4.49
N LEU A 157 -0.91 1.65 5.33
CA LEU A 157 0.14 0.63 5.56
C LEU A 157 -0.46 -0.73 5.97
N GLY A 158 -1.54 -0.73 6.76
CA GLY A 158 -2.24 -1.98 7.11
C GLY A 158 -2.74 -2.74 5.88
N GLY A 159 -3.07 -2.05 4.78
CA GLY A 159 -3.39 -2.67 3.50
C GLY A 159 -2.19 -3.36 2.84
N ALA A 160 -0.99 -2.79 2.96
CA ALA A 160 0.24 -3.46 2.51
C ALA A 160 0.54 -4.71 3.34
N LEU A 161 0.38 -4.62 4.66
CA LEU A 161 0.57 -5.76 5.57
C LEU A 161 -0.49 -6.84 5.36
N ALA A 162 -1.75 -6.46 5.09
CA ALA A 162 -2.83 -7.39 4.75
C ALA A 162 -2.54 -8.15 3.44
N SER A 163 -1.89 -7.49 2.47
CA SER A 163 -1.45 -8.14 1.23
C SER A 163 -0.39 -9.20 1.49
N LEU A 164 0.62 -8.87 2.30
CA LEU A 164 1.66 -9.83 2.71
C LEU A 164 1.07 -10.97 3.56
N CYS A 165 0.11 -10.67 4.44
CA CYS A 165 -0.60 -11.64 5.25
C CYS A 165 -1.38 -12.64 4.38
N ALA A 166 -2.14 -12.15 3.39
CA ALA A 166 -2.91 -13.00 2.49
C ALA A 166 -2.01 -13.98 1.73
N ASP A 167 -0.91 -13.47 1.18
CA ASP A 167 0.06 -14.30 0.46
C ASP A 167 0.76 -15.31 1.39
N TRP A 168 1.09 -14.91 2.62
CA TRP A 168 1.69 -15.77 3.63
C TRP A 168 0.75 -16.91 4.05
N VAL A 169 -0.51 -16.58 4.39
CA VAL A 169 -1.52 -17.59 4.74
C VAL A 169 -1.69 -18.61 3.60
N ARG A 170 -1.75 -18.11 2.38
CA ARG A 170 -1.91 -18.98 1.21
C ARG A 170 -0.68 -19.83 0.95
N SER A 171 0.51 -19.26 1.05
CA SER A 171 1.77 -19.93 0.74
C SER A 171 2.20 -20.92 1.82
N GLU A 172 2.11 -20.55 3.11
CA GLU A 172 2.60 -21.40 4.21
C GLU A 172 1.50 -22.28 4.82
N MET A 173 0.32 -21.72 5.07
CA MET A 173 -0.74 -22.44 5.79
C MET A 173 -1.70 -23.20 4.86
N LYS A 174 -1.63 -22.93 3.54
CA LYS A 174 -2.49 -23.56 2.52
C LYS A 174 -3.98 -23.33 2.77
N ILE A 175 -4.33 -22.20 3.40
CA ILE A 175 -5.72 -21.78 3.61
C ILE A 175 -6.09 -20.80 2.49
N ARG A 176 -7.33 -20.84 2.03
CA ARG A 176 -7.85 -19.92 1.01
C ARG A 176 -7.91 -18.50 1.55
N THR A 177 -7.59 -17.51 0.70
CA THR A 177 -7.55 -16.10 1.10
C THR A 177 -8.30 -15.21 0.13
N THR A 178 -8.86 -14.14 0.67
CA THR A 178 -9.43 -13.02 -0.10
C THR A 178 -8.91 -11.73 0.51
N LEU A 179 -8.40 -10.82 -0.32
CA LEU A 179 -7.73 -9.58 0.11
C LEU A 179 -8.61 -8.36 -0.18
N TYR A 180 -8.72 -7.47 0.80
CA TYR A 180 -9.44 -6.19 0.70
C TYR A 180 -8.55 -5.07 1.22
N THR A 181 -8.25 -4.07 0.38
CA THR A 181 -7.39 -2.95 0.78
C THR A 181 -8.03 -1.61 0.45
N PHE A 182 -7.79 -0.63 1.31
CA PHE A 182 -8.27 0.74 1.19
C PHE A 182 -7.07 1.69 1.29
N GLY A 183 -6.81 2.49 0.28
CA GLY A 183 -5.71 3.45 0.28
C GLY A 183 -4.32 2.83 0.52
N ALA A 184 -4.11 1.57 0.17
CA ALA A 184 -2.85 0.88 0.41
C ALA A 184 -1.74 1.35 -0.54
N PRO A 185 -0.46 1.45 -0.08
CA PRO A 185 0.68 1.69 -0.95
C PRO A 185 0.99 0.47 -1.82
N ARG A 186 1.88 0.62 -2.79
CA ARG A 186 2.36 -0.48 -3.65
C ARG A 186 3.30 -1.38 -2.86
N VAL A 187 3.01 -2.68 -2.82
CA VAL A 187 3.70 -3.64 -1.94
C VAL A 187 4.97 -4.21 -2.55
N GLY A 188 4.94 -4.51 -3.84
CA GLY A 188 6.07 -5.20 -4.47
C GLY A 188 6.20 -4.91 -5.95
N LEU A 189 7.12 -5.63 -6.57
CA LEU A 189 7.40 -5.52 -8.00
C LEU A 189 6.36 -6.31 -8.80
N GLU A 190 6.49 -6.30 -10.14
CA GLU A 190 5.56 -6.98 -11.03
C GLU A 190 5.39 -8.48 -10.71
N ALA A 191 6.50 -9.16 -10.41
CA ALA A 191 6.45 -10.57 -10.03
C ALA A 191 5.63 -10.79 -8.76
N TYR A 192 5.77 -9.90 -7.76
CA TYR A 192 4.96 -9.93 -6.54
C TYR A 192 3.48 -9.75 -6.85
N ALA A 193 3.14 -8.72 -7.62
CA ALA A 193 1.75 -8.40 -7.93
C ALA A 193 1.05 -9.51 -8.72
N ARG A 194 1.74 -10.12 -9.71
CA ARG A 194 1.23 -11.28 -10.46
C ARG A 194 1.05 -12.51 -9.59
N SER A 195 2.01 -12.77 -8.69
CA SER A 195 1.96 -13.90 -7.77
C SER A 195 0.81 -13.74 -6.77
N SER A 196 0.69 -12.57 -6.16
CA SER A 196 -0.38 -12.25 -5.21
C SER A 196 -1.78 -12.35 -5.84
N GLU A 197 -1.94 -11.86 -7.08
CA GLU A 197 -3.21 -11.99 -7.82
C GLU A 197 -3.60 -13.44 -8.09
N LYS A 198 -2.63 -14.32 -8.39
CA LYS A 198 -2.87 -15.74 -8.63
C LYS A 198 -3.15 -16.54 -7.36
N LEU A 199 -2.50 -16.20 -6.27
CA LEU A 199 -2.61 -16.91 -5.00
C LEU A 199 -3.96 -16.68 -4.32
N ASN A 200 -4.49 -15.46 -4.39
CA ASN A 200 -5.70 -15.08 -3.69
C ASN A 200 -6.96 -15.37 -4.52
N ASP A 201 -8.04 -15.80 -3.87
CA ASP A 201 -9.34 -16.05 -4.55
C ASP A 201 -10.00 -14.77 -5.05
N GLY A 202 -9.52 -13.61 -4.61
CA GLY A 202 -9.91 -12.27 -5.05
C GLY A 202 -9.11 -11.18 -4.35
N VAL A 203 -8.79 -10.13 -5.09
CA VAL A 203 -8.10 -8.95 -4.59
C VAL A 203 -8.96 -7.72 -4.89
N TYR A 204 -9.48 -7.11 -3.85
CA TYR A 204 -10.36 -5.94 -3.90
C TYR A 204 -9.61 -4.71 -3.41
N ARG A 205 -9.01 -3.96 -4.34
CA ARG A 205 -8.22 -2.77 -4.04
C ARG A 205 -9.03 -1.51 -4.27
N CYS A 206 -9.35 -0.80 -3.18
CA CYS A 206 -10.08 0.46 -3.18
C CYS A 206 -9.13 1.65 -3.06
N THR A 207 -9.35 2.68 -3.88
CA THR A 207 -8.55 3.92 -3.87
C THR A 207 -9.45 5.14 -4.01
N HIS A 208 -8.98 6.28 -3.50
CA HIS A 208 -9.46 7.59 -3.90
C HIS A 208 -8.50 8.23 -4.90
N GLY A 209 -9.05 8.99 -5.84
CA GLY A 209 -8.25 9.67 -6.84
C GLY A 209 -7.23 10.64 -6.24
N ALA A 210 -7.63 11.41 -5.27
CA ALA A 210 -6.78 12.41 -4.60
C ALA A 210 -5.92 11.85 -3.46
N ASP A 211 -6.00 10.55 -3.13
CA ASP A 211 -5.20 9.92 -2.08
C ASP A 211 -3.73 9.74 -2.52
N PRO A 212 -2.74 10.37 -1.84
CA PRO A 212 -1.34 10.25 -2.20
C PRO A 212 -0.72 8.89 -1.85
N VAL A 213 -1.27 8.14 -0.89
CA VAL A 213 -0.65 6.91 -0.38
C VAL A 213 -0.62 5.79 -1.41
N PRO A 214 -1.67 5.50 -2.20
CA PRO A 214 -1.61 4.52 -3.28
C PRO A 214 -0.62 4.89 -4.40
N LYS A 215 -0.12 6.12 -4.45
CA LYS A 215 0.85 6.56 -5.47
C LYS A 215 2.30 6.22 -5.12
N ILE A 216 2.56 5.72 -3.92
CA ILE A 216 3.89 5.36 -3.43
C ILE A 216 3.98 3.87 -3.06
N PRO A 217 5.22 3.31 -3.06
CA PRO A 217 6.41 3.78 -3.77
C PRO A 217 6.15 3.96 -5.27
N LEU A 218 6.97 4.79 -5.92
CA LEU A 218 6.89 4.93 -7.38
C LEU A 218 7.35 3.62 -8.07
N TRP A 219 7.10 3.56 -9.39
CA TRP A 219 7.64 2.49 -10.20
C TRP A 219 9.13 2.24 -9.85
N PRO A 220 9.61 0.97 -9.70
CA PRO A 220 9.06 -0.27 -10.24
C PRO A 220 8.05 -1.00 -9.34
N PHE A 221 7.62 -0.40 -8.23
CA PHE A 221 6.55 -0.97 -7.43
C PHE A 221 5.21 -0.80 -8.14
N ILE A 222 4.44 -1.85 -8.19
CA ILE A 222 3.12 -1.84 -8.80
C ILE A 222 2.08 -2.46 -7.86
N HIS A 223 0.83 -2.21 -8.16
CA HIS A 223 -0.27 -2.77 -7.40
C HIS A 223 -0.69 -4.16 -7.88
N ALA A 224 -1.14 -5.00 -6.95
CA ALA A 224 -2.05 -6.11 -7.21
C ALA A 224 -3.51 -5.67 -6.96
N PRO A 225 -4.49 -6.11 -7.76
CA PRO A 225 -4.34 -6.95 -8.93
C PRO A 225 -3.89 -6.15 -10.16
N ILE A 226 -3.24 -6.83 -11.11
CA ILE A 226 -2.82 -6.22 -12.38
C ILE A 226 -3.97 -6.29 -13.40
N SER A 227 -4.65 -7.44 -13.47
CA SER A 227 -5.61 -7.73 -14.53
C SER A 227 -6.95 -7.01 -14.34
N THR A 228 -7.42 -6.87 -13.10
CA THR A 228 -8.73 -6.30 -12.81
C THR A 228 -8.69 -4.82 -12.39
N GLY A 229 -7.49 -4.31 -12.11
CA GLY A 229 -7.28 -2.93 -11.70
C GLY A 229 -7.86 -2.60 -10.31
N GLU A 230 -8.13 -1.32 -10.09
CA GLU A 230 -8.65 -0.81 -8.83
C GLU A 230 -10.16 -0.58 -8.85
N TYR A 231 -10.72 -0.46 -7.65
CA TYR A 231 -12.02 0.16 -7.41
C TYR A 231 -11.76 1.61 -7.01
N ARG A 232 -11.80 2.52 -7.97
CA ARG A 232 -11.69 3.95 -7.72
C ARG A 232 -13.01 4.45 -7.17
N LEU A 233 -13.03 4.84 -5.91
CA LEU A 233 -14.24 5.20 -5.18
C LEU A 233 -14.59 6.68 -5.31
N ASP A 234 -13.60 7.51 -5.69
CA ASP A 234 -13.73 8.94 -5.88
C ASP A 234 -12.84 9.42 -7.03
N SER A 235 -13.37 10.36 -7.82
CA SER A 235 -12.68 10.97 -8.96
C SER A 235 -12.06 12.33 -8.64
N GLY A 236 -11.83 12.63 -7.37
CA GLY A 236 -11.24 13.91 -6.93
C GLY A 236 -9.96 14.24 -7.68
N THR A 237 -9.80 15.52 -8.00
CA THR A 237 -8.60 16.05 -8.67
C THR A 237 -7.65 16.66 -7.65
N GLY A 238 -6.35 16.48 -7.87
CA GLY A 238 -5.32 16.95 -6.94
C GLY A 238 -5.04 15.96 -5.80
N LEU A 239 -3.88 16.09 -5.17
CA LEU A 239 -3.50 15.25 -4.03
C LEU A 239 -3.93 15.90 -2.73
N SER A 240 -4.73 15.19 -1.94
CA SER A 240 -5.30 15.66 -0.68
C SER A 240 -5.07 14.65 0.45
N LYS A 241 -4.59 15.17 1.58
CA LYS A 241 -4.43 14.36 2.79
C LYS A 241 -5.75 13.79 3.31
N SER A 242 -6.83 14.59 3.23
CA SER A 242 -8.15 14.17 3.69
C SER A 242 -8.73 13.02 2.87
N ALA A 243 -8.29 12.86 1.62
CA ALA A 243 -8.69 11.74 0.77
C ALA A 243 -8.20 10.38 1.28
N HIS A 244 -7.22 10.36 2.18
CA HIS A 244 -6.68 9.14 2.80
C HIS A 244 -7.47 8.65 4.01
N LEU A 245 -8.38 9.44 4.55
CA LEU A 245 -9.07 9.12 5.80
C LEU A 245 -10.12 8.02 5.65
N MET A 246 -10.29 7.20 6.71
CA MET A 246 -11.41 6.24 6.84
C MET A 246 -12.76 6.91 7.14
N ALA A 247 -12.85 8.23 7.20
CA ALA A 247 -14.01 8.99 7.66
C ALA A 247 -15.36 8.58 7.04
N ARG A 248 -16.44 8.61 7.88
CA ARG A 248 -17.84 8.41 7.45
C ARG A 248 -18.49 9.69 6.93
N ASN A 249 -18.20 10.81 7.58
CA ASN A 249 -18.93 12.07 7.43
C ASN A 249 -18.13 13.12 6.65
N LYS A 250 -17.02 12.74 6.03
CA LYS A 250 -16.19 13.62 5.20
C LYS A 250 -16.10 13.06 3.79
N ASN A 251 -16.07 13.93 2.80
CA ASN A 251 -15.84 13.59 1.41
C ASN A 251 -14.43 14.01 0.97
N PRO A 252 -13.66 13.08 0.36
CA PRO A 252 -13.92 11.65 0.38
C PRO A 252 -13.47 11.03 1.72
N GLY A 253 -14.09 9.92 2.12
CA GLY A 253 -13.69 9.06 3.23
C GLY A 253 -13.95 7.62 2.85
N TYR A 254 -13.06 6.69 3.14
CA TYR A 254 -13.20 5.29 2.69
C TYR A 254 -14.45 4.61 3.25
N LEU A 255 -14.86 4.90 4.48
CA LEU A 255 -16.10 4.38 5.05
C LEU A 255 -17.36 4.92 4.35
N ASN A 256 -17.30 6.16 3.86
CA ASN A 256 -18.39 6.78 3.12
C ASN A 256 -18.48 6.25 1.69
N THR A 257 -17.39 6.32 0.96
CA THR A 257 -17.35 5.99 -0.47
C THR A 257 -17.45 4.49 -0.76
N ALA A 258 -17.01 3.62 0.16
CA ALA A 258 -17.18 2.18 0.09
C ALA A 258 -18.52 1.69 0.68
N SER A 259 -19.41 2.58 1.11
CA SER A 259 -20.73 2.22 1.67
C SER A 259 -21.66 1.64 0.58
N SER A 260 -21.36 0.43 0.14
CA SER A 260 -22.10 -0.33 -0.87
C SER A 260 -22.13 -1.80 -0.51
N ASP A 261 -23.24 -2.47 -0.81
CA ASP A 261 -23.37 -3.91 -0.63
C ASP A 261 -22.90 -4.72 -1.86
N SER A 262 -22.49 -4.04 -2.94
CA SER A 262 -22.12 -4.68 -4.19
C SER A 262 -20.81 -4.16 -4.79
N TRP A 263 -19.84 -5.05 -4.95
CA TRP A 263 -18.61 -4.80 -5.70
C TRP A 263 -18.88 -4.46 -7.17
N GLY A 264 -19.91 -5.07 -7.77
CA GLY A 264 -20.32 -4.76 -9.12
C GLY A 264 -20.82 -3.31 -9.27
N ALA A 265 -21.50 -2.78 -8.25
CA ALA A 265 -21.92 -1.37 -8.25
C ALA A 265 -20.71 -0.43 -8.15
N LEU A 266 -19.72 -0.76 -7.31
CA LEU A 266 -18.48 0.02 -7.23
C LEU A 266 -17.66 -0.07 -8.51
N LYS A 267 -17.60 -1.24 -9.15
CA LYS A 267 -16.86 -1.41 -10.42
C LYS A 267 -17.43 -0.56 -11.54
N ARG A 268 -18.78 -0.42 -11.63
CA ARG A 268 -19.40 0.48 -12.61
C ARG A 268 -19.08 1.96 -12.40
N LYS A 269 -18.72 2.35 -11.16
CA LYS A 269 -18.29 3.72 -10.83
C LYS A 269 -16.79 3.94 -11.02
N SER A 270 -16.02 2.85 -11.06
CA SER A 270 -14.58 2.89 -11.20
C SER A 270 -14.18 3.15 -12.65
N ASN A 271 -13.25 4.07 -12.85
CA ASN A 271 -12.68 4.29 -14.17
C ASN A 271 -11.57 3.27 -14.40
N ASP A 272 -11.74 2.39 -15.39
CA ASP A 272 -10.68 1.50 -15.82
C ASP A 272 -9.61 2.29 -16.58
N HIS A 273 -8.41 2.39 -15.99
CA HIS A 273 -7.27 3.01 -16.64
C HIS A 273 -6.58 1.98 -17.53
N LEU A 274 -6.85 2.08 -18.82
CA LEU A 274 -6.05 1.38 -19.81
C LEU A 274 -4.66 2.03 -19.87
N PHE A 275 -3.62 1.22 -19.82
CA PHE A 275 -2.27 1.72 -20.05
C PHE A 275 -2.11 2.17 -21.49
N THR A 276 -2.07 3.48 -21.71
CA THR A 276 -1.71 4.11 -22.99
C THR A 276 -0.29 4.65 -22.93
N PRO A 277 0.54 4.49 -24.00
CA PRO A 277 1.87 5.08 -24.03
C PRO A 277 1.82 6.60 -23.85
N ILE A 278 2.56 7.10 -22.86
CA ILE A 278 2.62 8.52 -22.54
C ILE A 278 4.02 9.04 -22.84
N ARG A 279 4.12 10.01 -23.73
CA ARG A 279 5.36 10.72 -24.06
C ARG A 279 5.17 12.19 -23.78
N LEU A 280 5.96 12.75 -22.87
CA LEU A 280 5.85 14.12 -22.41
C LEU A 280 6.86 14.99 -23.20
N LYS A 281 6.37 16.09 -23.79
CA LYS A 281 7.22 17.06 -24.49
C LYS A 281 7.72 18.10 -23.50
N TYR A 282 9.01 18.43 -23.55
CA TYR A 282 9.64 19.35 -22.60
C TYR A 282 9.00 20.75 -22.58
N GLU A 283 8.59 21.25 -23.75
CA GLU A 283 7.96 22.57 -23.92
C GLU A 283 6.62 22.67 -23.16
N GLN A 284 5.98 21.52 -22.94
CA GLN A 284 4.68 21.43 -22.24
C GLN A 284 4.83 21.21 -20.73
N ARG A 285 6.04 21.20 -20.17
CA ARG A 285 6.29 20.87 -18.76
C ARG A 285 5.52 21.74 -17.78
N ASN A 286 5.26 23.01 -18.12
CA ASN A 286 4.52 23.95 -17.26
C ASN A 286 3.03 23.60 -17.13
N GLN A 287 2.51 22.64 -17.90
CA GLN A 287 1.18 22.07 -17.71
C GLN A 287 1.12 21.16 -16.49
N ALA A 288 2.27 20.64 -16.03
CA ALA A 288 2.32 19.79 -14.87
C ALA A 288 1.94 20.58 -13.60
N SER A 289 1.21 19.92 -12.72
CA SER A 289 0.85 20.39 -11.41
C SER A 289 0.95 19.26 -10.39
N PHE A 290 0.99 19.60 -9.11
CA PHE A 290 0.97 18.59 -8.06
C PHE A 290 -0.45 18.02 -7.92
N SER A 291 -0.78 17.05 -8.78
CA SER A 291 -2.10 16.43 -8.86
C SER A 291 -1.99 14.93 -9.15
N GLU A 292 -3.04 14.18 -8.87
CA GLU A 292 -3.16 12.76 -9.21
C GLU A 292 -2.94 12.53 -10.71
N TYR A 293 -3.63 13.29 -11.52
CA TYR A 293 -3.52 13.21 -12.98
C TYR A 293 -2.06 13.27 -13.44
N TRP A 294 -1.28 14.21 -12.91
CA TRP A 294 0.13 14.35 -13.29
C TRP A 294 1.01 13.28 -12.64
N ALA A 295 0.69 12.82 -11.42
CA ALA A 295 1.41 11.69 -10.82
C ALA A 295 1.29 10.44 -11.68
N ASP A 296 0.09 10.11 -12.16
CA ASP A 296 -0.15 8.95 -13.05
C ASP A 296 0.48 9.15 -14.44
N ARG A 297 0.42 10.35 -15.00
CA ARG A 297 1.05 10.65 -16.28
C ARG A 297 2.57 10.56 -16.23
N ILE A 298 3.20 11.07 -15.19
CA ILE A 298 4.65 11.00 -14.97
C ILE A 298 5.07 9.52 -14.82
N GLN A 299 4.36 8.73 -14.04
CA GLN A 299 4.64 7.31 -13.91
C GLN A 299 4.45 6.57 -15.24
N GLY A 300 3.35 6.82 -15.93
CA GLY A 300 3.09 6.24 -17.25
C GLY A 300 4.15 6.63 -18.29
N ALA A 301 4.63 7.88 -18.25
CA ALA A 301 5.70 8.35 -19.12
C ALA A 301 7.05 7.67 -18.81
N LEU A 302 7.37 7.47 -17.52
CA LEU A 302 8.57 6.72 -17.14
C LEU A 302 8.52 5.28 -17.64
N ILE A 303 7.39 4.58 -17.44
CA ILE A 303 7.21 3.21 -17.94
C ILE A 303 7.28 3.17 -19.47
N THR A 304 6.66 4.13 -20.16
CA THR A 304 6.72 4.25 -21.61
C THR A 304 8.15 4.45 -22.09
N TYR A 305 8.89 5.36 -21.46
CA TYR A 305 10.30 5.59 -21.79
C TYR A 305 11.14 4.32 -21.66
N LEU A 306 11.00 3.61 -20.54
CA LEU A 306 11.73 2.37 -20.29
C LEU A 306 11.39 1.24 -21.27
N LYS A 307 10.15 1.19 -21.77
CA LYS A 307 9.74 0.30 -22.86
C LYS A 307 10.37 0.71 -24.18
N ASP A 308 10.31 2.00 -24.52
CA ASP A 308 10.85 2.54 -25.76
C ASP A 308 12.37 2.31 -25.91
N VAL A 309 13.10 2.28 -24.78
CA VAL A 309 14.55 2.05 -24.74
C VAL A 309 14.95 0.61 -24.35
N ALA A 310 14.00 -0.32 -24.36
CA ALA A 310 14.19 -1.73 -24.03
C ALA A 310 14.82 -2.03 -22.65
N LEU A 311 14.68 -1.10 -21.69
CA LEU A 311 15.20 -1.26 -20.33
C LEU A 311 14.20 -1.85 -19.35
N LEU A 312 12.92 -1.93 -19.68
CA LEU A 312 11.88 -2.28 -18.73
C LEU A 312 12.11 -3.65 -18.06
N SER A 313 12.43 -4.67 -18.86
CA SER A 313 12.71 -6.03 -18.35
C SER A 313 13.98 -6.07 -17.49
N THR A 314 15.06 -5.40 -17.94
CA THR A 314 16.31 -5.33 -17.18
C THR A 314 16.14 -4.62 -15.85
N VAL A 315 15.38 -3.54 -15.83
CA VAL A 315 15.10 -2.77 -14.60
C VAL A 315 14.25 -3.59 -13.63
N THR A 316 13.28 -4.35 -14.13
CA THR A 316 12.44 -5.22 -13.29
C THR A 316 13.27 -6.34 -12.63
N ILE A 317 14.23 -6.92 -13.35
CA ILE A 317 15.11 -7.97 -12.83
C ILE A 317 16.10 -7.37 -11.80
N GLN A 318 16.74 -6.27 -12.11
CA GLN A 318 17.78 -5.65 -11.29
C GLN A 318 17.23 -5.07 -9.98
N ALA A 319 15.98 -4.61 -9.96
CA ALA A 319 15.34 -4.12 -8.74
C ALA A 319 15.28 -5.21 -7.63
N GLY A 320 15.33 -6.50 -8.01
CA GLY A 320 15.38 -7.63 -7.06
C GLY A 320 16.77 -7.99 -6.55
N VAL A 321 17.84 -7.49 -7.16
CA VAL A 321 19.22 -8.01 -6.94
C VAL A 321 20.15 -7.02 -6.24
N ILE A 322 19.85 -5.72 -6.24
CA ILE A 322 20.80 -4.70 -5.78
C ILE A 322 20.75 -4.53 -4.25
N ALA A 323 21.64 -5.22 -3.54
CA ALA A 323 21.99 -4.90 -2.17
C ALA A 323 23.05 -3.79 -2.18
N GLY A 324 22.74 -2.62 -1.59
CA GLY A 324 23.72 -1.57 -1.30
C GLY A 324 23.73 -0.32 -2.18
N LEU A 325 23.11 -0.33 -3.37
CA LEU A 325 22.83 0.88 -4.13
C LEU A 325 21.34 1.18 -4.05
N THR A 326 20.98 2.46 -3.95
CA THR A 326 19.58 2.80 -4.09
C THR A 326 19.13 2.46 -5.51
N PHE A 327 17.93 1.93 -5.65
CA PHE A 327 17.34 1.64 -6.97
C PHE A 327 17.47 2.85 -7.92
N TYR A 328 17.25 4.06 -7.40
CA TYR A 328 17.29 5.28 -8.20
C TYR A 328 18.72 5.69 -8.59
N ASP A 329 19.75 5.32 -7.84
CA ASP A 329 21.15 5.52 -8.25
C ASP A 329 21.45 4.70 -9.52
N TRP A 330 21.08 3.42 -9.48
CA TRP A 330 21.27 2.54 -10.61
C TRP A 330 20.42 2.96 -11.80
N LEU A 331 19.14 3.26 -11.60
CA LEU A 331 18.23 3.73 -12.65
C LEU A 331 18.76 5.00 -13.32
N SER A 332 19.21 5.98 -12.54
CA SER A 332 19.74 7.24 -13.05
C SER A 332 20.94 7.06 -13.96
N ARG A 333 21.88 6.15 -13.62
CA ARG A 333 23.02 5.81 -14.46
C ARG A 333 22.59 5.15 -15.77
N LYS A 334 21.57 4.28 -15.73
CA LYS A 334 21.04 3.65 -16.94
C LYS A 334 20.32 4.66 -17.83
N LEU A 335 19.53 5.56 -17.25
CA LEU A 335 18.84 6.62 -18.00
C LEU A 335 19.83 7.60 -18.65
N GLU A 336 20.91 7.99 -17.96
CA GLU A 336 22.00 8.79 -18.52
C GLU A 336 22.63 8.09 -19.74
N SER A 337 23.00 6.82 -19.59
CA SER A 337 23.62 6.04 -20.67
C SER A 337 22.73 5.97 -21.90
N VAL A 338 21.43 5.75 -21.71
CA VAL A 338 20.48 5.62 -22.81
C VAL A 338 20.15 6.96 -23.45
N ALA A 339 20.09 8.04 -22.67
CA ALA A 339 19.89 9.39 -23.22
C ALA A 339 21.00 9.78 -24.19
N LYS A 340 22.24 9.39 -23.89
CA LYS A 340 23.41 9.63 -24.77
C LYS A 340 23.36 8.84 -26.07
N ALA A 341 22.54 7.80 -26.17
CA ALA A 341 22.51 6.91 -27.32
C ALA A 341 21.76 7.50 -28.53
N SER A 342 20.82 8.40 -28.35
CA SER A 342 20.08 9.06 -29.43
C SER A 342 19.40 10.35 -29.00
N LYS A 343 19.25 11.28 -29.94
CA LYS A 343 18.53 12.55 -29.70
C LYS A 343 17.08 12.32 -29.25
N ARG A 344 16.41 11.33 -29.84
CA ARG A 344 15.05 10.95 -29.45
C ARG A 344 14.97 10.55 -27.99
N ASN A 345 15.90 9.74 -27.50
CA ASN A 345 15.93 9.31 -26.11
C ASN A 345 16.24 10.48 -25.18
N GLU A 346 17.15 11.36 -25.58
CA GLU A 346 17.47 12.59 -24.86
C GLU A 346 16.22 13.46 -24.67
N ASP A 347 15.51 13.77 -25.77
CA ASP A 347 14.33 14.65 -25.76
C ASP A 347 13.19 14.05 -24.93
N GLN A 348 13.01 12.73 -25.01
CA GLN A 348 11.98 12.05 -24.23
C GLN A 348 12.30 12.06 -22.72
N LEU A 349 13.57 11.86 -22.36
CA LEU A 349 14.01 11.96 -20.97
C LEU A 349 13.90 13.40 -20.44
N LYS A 350 14.31 14.39 -21.23
CA LYS A 350 14.14 15.83 -20.91
C LYS A 350 12.67 16.16 -20.65
N GLY A 351 11.78 15.67 -21.49
CA GLY A 351 10.33 15.84 -21.31
C GLY A 351 9.86 15.27 -19.98
N LEU A 352 10.24 14.05 -19.64
CA LEU A 352 9.91 13.41 -18.37
C LEU A 352 10.43 14.22 -17.17
N LEU A 353 11.74 14.51 -17.15
CA LEU A 353 12.37 15.22 -16.04
C LEU A 353 11.82 16.64 -15.85
N GLY A 354 11.54 17.35 -16.96
CA GLY A 354 10.93 18.68 -16.89
C GLY A 354 9.56 18.67 -16.22
N HIS A 355 8.71 17.72 -16.53
CA HIS A 355 7.40 17.56 -15.86
C HIS A 355 7.55 17.12 -14.40
N MET A 356 8.51 16.25 -14.10
CA MET A 356 8.82 15.86 -12.72
C MET A 356 9.26 17.05 -11.88
N LEU A 357 10.09 17.95 -12.41
CA LEU A 357 10.55 19.17 -11.74
C LEU A 357 9.38 20.09 -11.41
N VAL A 358 8.53 20.38 -12.38
CA VAL A 358 7.35 21.23 -12.17
C VAL A 358 6.39 20.58 -11.17
N PHE A 359 6.14 19.28 -11.31
CA PHE A 359 5.36 18.50 -10.34
C PHE A 359 5.95 18.59 -8.93
N ALA A 360 7.28 18.55 -8.78
CA ALA A 360 7.97 18.69 -7.51
C ALA A 360 7.98 20.13 -6.96
N GLY A 361 7.56 21.14 -7.73
CA GLY A 361 7.55 22.54 -7.37
C GLY A 361 8.82 23.32 -7.74
N HIS A 362 9.67 22.74 -8.60
CA HIS A 362 10.91 23.33 -9.09
C HIS A 362 10.71 24.00 -10.46
N TYR A 363 9.85 25.01 -10.56
CA TYR A 363 9.43 25.65 -11.81
C TYR A 363 10.55 26.33 -12.58
N GLY A 364 11.57 26.86 -11.90
CA GLY A 364 12.70 27.56 -12.49
C GLY A 364 13.88 26.68 -12.90
N THR A 365 13.82 25.39 -12.61
CA THR A 365 14.94 24.48 -12.91
C THR A 365 14.81 23.91 -14.33
N ILE A 366 15.89 24.02 -15.13
CA ILE A 366 15.94 23.57 -16.50
C ILE A 366 16.55 22.16 -16.54
N ALA A 367 15.93 21.23 -17.27
CA ALA A 367 16.42 19.86 -17.43
C ALA A 367 17.42 19.74 -18.60
N GLU A 368 18.51 20.51 -18.57
CA GLU A 368 19.57 20.45 -19.57
C GLU A 368 20.67 19.44 -19.21
N ASP A 369 20.98 19.34 -17.91
CA ASP A 369 21.91 18.33 -17.40
C ASP A 369 21.20 16.96 -17.28
N LEU A 370 21.61 16.01 -18.10
CA LEU A 370 21.13 14.63 -18.07
C LEU A 370 22.14 13.68 -17.41
N SER A 371 23.02 14.21 -16.55
CA SER A 371 23.90 13.38 -15.73
C SER A 371 23.11 12.50 -14.75
N ALA A 372 23.64 11.34 -14.41
CA ALA A 372 23.03 10.45 -13.42
C ALA A 372 22.76 11.16 -12.08
N ARG A 373 23.66 12.09 -11.70
CA ARG A 373 23.51 12.90 -10.48
C ARG A 373 22.26 13.79 -10.55
N PHE A 374 22.07 14.49 -11.67
CA PHE A 374 20.90 15.34 -11.85
C PHE A 374 19.61 14.54 -11.96
N ILE A 375 19.61 13.45 -12.73
CA ILE A 375 18.45 12.55 -12.86
C ILE A 375 18.03 12.03 -11.49
N LYS A 376 18.99 11.53 -10.70
CA LYS A 376 18.74 11.07 -9.31
C LYS A 376 18.11 12.16 -8.47
N TRP A 377 18.68 13.35 -8.50
CA TRP A 377 18.17 14.51 -7.75
C TRP A 377 16.72 14.84 -8.12
N VAL A 378 16.34 14.80 -9.40
CA VAL A 378 14.95 15.01 -9.86
C VAL A 378 14.01 13.94 -9.29
N PHE A 379 14.42 12.67 -9.31
CA PHE A 379 13.66 11.59 -8.69
C PHE A 379 13.47 11.83 -7.19
N GLU A 380 14.54 12.17 -6.47
CA GLU A 380 14.49 12.45 -5.03
C GLU A 380 13.55 13.61 -4.68
N LYS A 381 13.56 14.69 -5.48
CA LYS A 381 12.63 15.82 -5.28
C LYS A 381 11.19 15.44 -5.53
N THR A 382 10.93 14.68 -6.59
CA THR A 382 9.58 14.19 -6.93
C THR A 382 9.03 13.26 -5.86
N ILE A 383 9.84 12.28 -5.45
CA ILE A 383 9.49 11.31 -4.42
C ILE A 383 9.33 12.01 -3.08
N GLY A 384 10.25 12.87 -2.71
CA GLY A 384 10.22 13.61 -1.45
C GLY A 384 8.95 14.45 -1.29
N ARG A 385 8.42 15.04 -2.36
CA ARG A 385 7.14 15.75 -2.32
C ARG A 385 5.95 14.81 -2.09
N LEU A 386 5.88 13.71 -2.82
CA LEU A 386 4.84 12.69 -2.64
C LEU A 386 4.87 12.08 -1.24
N VAL A 387 6.06 11.70 -0.78
CA VAL A 387 6.28 11.14 0.55
C VAL A 387 5.84 12.11 1.64
N ARG A 388 6.18 13.39 1.54
CA ARG A 388 5.78 14.40 2.52
C ARG A 388 4.26 14.49 2.65
N VAL A 389 3.54 14.52 1.53
CA VAL A 389 2.06 14.59 1.55
C VAL A 389 1.47 13.28 2.04
N SER A 390 2.06 12.15 1.69
CA SER A 390 1.62 10.84 2.18
C SER A 390 1.83 10.70 3.70
N LYS A 391 2.97 11.18 4.24
CA LYS A 391 3.22 11.24 5.68
C LYS A 391 2.17 12.06 6.40
N GLN A 392 1.87 13.23 5.87
CA GLN A 392 0.86 14.11 6.44
C GLN A 392 -0.55 13.49 6.36
N ALA A 393 -0.84 12.70 5.31
CA ALA A 393 -2.10 11.96 5.23
C ALA A 393 -2.18 10.85 6.29
N ILE A 394 -1.08 10.13 6.50
CA ILE A 394 -0.99 9.08 7.51
C ILE A 394 -1.04 9.67 8.93
N SER A 395 -0.41 10.81 9.19
CA SER A 395 -0.45 11.46 10.50
C SER A 395 -1.83 11.95 10.92
N LEU A 396 -2.78 12.08 9.99
CA LEU A 396 -4.18 12.37 10.30
C LEU A 396 -4.94 11.14 10.82
N LEU A 397 -4.32 9.95 10.79
CA LEU A 397 -4.88 8.70 11.32
C LEU A 397 -4.44 8.43 12.77
N SER A 398 -3.56 9.26 13.29
CA SER A 398 -3.05 9.23 14.67
C SER A 398 -3.80 10.19 15.54
#